data_b83b4ce9153fb03024e8d93697642ac4
#
_entry.id   b83b4ce9153fb03024e8d93697642ac4
#
_cell.length_a   1.000
_cell.length_b   1.000
_cell.length_c   1.000
_cell.angle_alpha   90.00
_cell.angle_beta   90.00
_cell.angle_gamma   90.00
#
_symmetry.space_group_name_H-M   'P 1'
#
loop_
_entity.id
_entity.type
_entity.pdbx_description
1 polymer ?
#
loop_
_entity_poly.entity_id
_entity_poly.type
_entity_poly.pdbx_seq_one_letter_code
_entity_poly.pdbx_strand_id
1 'polypeptide(L)'
;MERLNPADCVYIDESGIEESLCREYGRAQRGQKVLGERMGKKAQRLSIIAGLNQKELVAPFHFKGYCDTEVVNSWLENILLPCLKAGQTVIMDNASFHKSTRTKQLLENQGCKLLFLPTYSPDLNPIEQQWAILKARIRKLKTPQQPLEDAIAQVFKQYG
;
A
#
# COMPACT_ATOMS: atom_id res chain seq x y z
N MET A 1 15.55 -17.63 -19.71
CA MET A 1 14.92 -16.86 -18.63
C MET A 1 15.94 -16.63 -17.54
N GLU A 2 16.34 -15.39 -17.37
CA GLU A 2 17.15 -15.04 -16.22
C GLU A 2 16.31 -15.25 -14.94
N ARG A 3 16.83 -16.07 -14.04
CA ARG A 3 16.24 -16.20 -12.72
C ARG A 3 16.51 -14.91 -11.96
N LEU A 4 15.44 -14.20 -11.62
CA LEU A 4 15.54 -13.03 -10.76
C LEU A 4 16.01 -13.46 -9.37
N ASN A 5 17.03 -12.78 -8.85
CA ASN A 5 17.46 -12.98 -7.47
C ASN A 5 16.40 -12.36 -6.55
N PRO A 6 15.77 -13.12 -5.63
CA PRO A 6 14.77 -12.56 -4.72
C PRO A 6 15.25 -11.35 -3.92
N ALA A 7 16.54 -11.28 -3.62
CA ALA A 7 17.11 -10.14 -2.89
C ALA A 7 17.05 -8.83 -3.69
N ASP A 8 16.99 -8.92 -5.02
CA ASP A 8 16.95 -7.77 -5.92
C ASP A 8 15.52 -7.42 -6.38
N CYS A 9 14.51 -8.16 -5.92
CA CYS A 9 13.12 -7.92 -6.28
C CYS A 9 12.45 -7.00 -5.26
N VAL A 10 11.78 -5.97 -5.76
CA VAL A 10 10.95 -5.07 -4.94
C VAL A 10 9.54 -5.10 -5.52
N TYR A 11 8.63 -5.71 -4.78
CA TYR A 11 7.22 -5.78 -5.16
C TYR A 11 6.49 -4.54 -4.67
N ILE A 12 5.74 -3.90 -5.55
CA ILE A 12 4.99 -2.69 -5.23
C ILE A 12 3.51 -2.97 -5.37
N ASP A 13 2.75 -2.46 -4.43
CA ASP A 13 1.29 -2.53 -4.47
C ASP A 13 0.69 -1.43 -3.59
N GLU A 14 -0.58 -1.19 -3.81
CA GLU A 14 -1.40 -0.30 -2.99
C GLU A 14 -2.59 -1.06 -2.42
N SER A 15 -3.06 -0.58 -1.28
CA SER A 15 -4.22 -1.15 -0.62
C SER A 15 -5.05 -0.05 0.04
N GLY A 16 -6.36 -0.20 0.01
CA GLY A 16 -7.27 0.72 0.69
C GLY A 16 -7.54 0.30 2.13
N ILE A 17 -7.65 1.29 3.00
CA ILE A 17 -8.11 1.10 4.37
C ILE A 17 -9.30 2.04 4.61
N GLU A 18 -10.41 1.47 5.03
CA GLU A 18 -11.58 2.24 5.44
C GLU A 18 -11.68 2.26 6.97
N GLU A 19 -12.04 3.39 7.51
CA GLU A 19 -12.20 3.55 8.95
C GLU A 19 -13.24 2.57 9.51
N SER A 20 -14.28 2.27 8.75
CA SER A 20 -15.30 1.30 9.09
C SER A 20 -14.76 -0.13 9.28
N LEU A 21 -13.70 -0.49 8.57
CA LEU A 21 -13.04 -1.80 8.70
C LEU A 21 -12.15 -1.89 9.94
N CYS A 22 -11.76 -0.75 10.51
CA CYS A 22 -10.95 -0.68 11.71
C CYS A 22 -11.79 -0.58 12.97
N ARG A 23 -13.08 -0.33 12.84
CA ARG A 23 -14.00 -0.46 13.96
C ARG A 23 -14.22 -1.95 14.17
N GLU A 24 -13.77 -2.43 15.33
CA GLU A 24 -14.34 -3.67 15.85
C GLU A 24 -15.84 -3.56 15.63
N TYR A 25 -16.39 -4.58 15.01
CA TYR A 25 -17.81 -4.72 14.82
C TYR A 25 -18.53 -4.11 16.02
N GLY A 26 -18.97 -2.85 15.93
CA GLY A 26 -19.95 -2.32 16.83
C GLY A 26 -21.12 -3.25 16.70
N ARG A 27 -21.14 -4.29 17.52
CA ARG A 27 -22.30 -5.15 17.62
C ARG A 27 -23.40 -4.27 18.16
N ALA A 28 -24.10 -3.60 17.25
CA ALA A 28 -25.38 -3.04 17.57
C ALA A 28 -26.16 -4.17 18.19
N GLN A 29 -26.60 -3.99 19.41
CA GLN A 29 -27.55 -4.91 20.03
C GLN A 29 -28.67 -5.16 19.02
N ARG A 30 -29.08 -6.41 18.90
CA ARG A 30 -30.14 -6.85 18.00
C ARG A 30 -31.31 -5.84 18.04
N GLY A 31 -31.56 -5.16 16.91
CA GLY A 31 -32.64 -4.20 16.76
C GLY A 31 -32.22 -2.72 16.73
N GLN A 32 -30.99 -2.38 17.07
CA GLN A 32 -30.48 -1.04 16.84
C GLN A 32 -29.75 -1.02 15.49
N LYS A 33 -30.41 -0.48 14.49
CA LYS A 33 -29.73 -0.07 13.28
C LYS A 33 -28.67 0.94 13.67
N VAL A 34 -27.45 0.71 13.25
CA VAL A 34 -26.35 1.66 13.40
C VAL A 34 -26.62 2.85 12.46
N LEU A 35 -27.73 3.54 12.69
CA LEU A 35 -28.18 4.67 11.87
C LEU A 35 -27.29 5.90 12.05
N GLY A 36 -26.63 6.03 13.20
CA GLY A 36 -25.79 7.20 13.50
C GLY A 36 -24.52 7.28 12.64
N GLU A 37 -24.02 6.17 12.10
CA GLU A 37 -22.82 6.15 11.29
C GLU A 37 -23.08 6.48 9.82
N ARG A 38 -24.32 6.41 9.38
CA ARG A 38 -24.70 6.70 7.99
C ARG A 38 -25.14 8.14 7.75
N MET A 39 -25.39 8.86 8.80
CA MET A 39 -25.85 10.25 8.73
C MET A 39 -24.65 11.18 8.58
N GLY A 40 -24.19 11.37 7.36
CA GLY A 40 -23.42 12.53 6.96
C GLY A 40 -21.90 12.44 6.99
N LYS A 41 -21.28 11.31 7.35
CA LYS A 41 -19.84 11.12 7.18
C LYS A 41 -19.57 9.85 6.40
N LYS A 42 -19.27 10.00 5.11
CA LYS A 42 -18.64 8.92 4.36
C LYS A 42 -17.39 8.51 5.13
N ALA A 43 -17.28 7.23 5.46
CA ALA A 43 -16.06 6.69 6.02
C ALA A 43 -14.88 7.13 5.15
N GLN A 44 -13.90 7.80 5.75
CA GLN A 44 -12.74 8.29 5.05
C GLN A 44 -11.96 7.10 4.51
N ARG A 45 -11.80 7.03 3.18
CA ARG A 45 -10.92 6.04 2.58
C ARG A 45 -9.51 6.58 2.60
N LEU A 46 -8.64 5.82 3.21
CA LEU A 46 -7.20 6.02 3.12
C LEU A 46 -6.61 4.92 2.25
N SER A 47 -5.64 5.28 1.47
CA SER A 47 -4.86 4.34 0.67
C SER A 47 -3.44 4.27 1.21
N ILE A 48 -2.86 3.10 1.10
CA ILE A 48 -1.46 2.86 1.46
C ILE A 48 -0.74 2.28 0.25
N ILE A 49 0.49 2.71 0.06
CA ILE A 49 1.38 2.22 -0.99
C ILE A 49 2.73 1.89 -0.36
N ALA A 50 3.32 0.80 -0.78
CA ALA A 50 4.64 0.39 -0.29
C ALA A 50 5.32 -0.57 -1.26
N GLY A 51 6.61 -0.75 -1.07
CA GLY A 51 7.36 -1.83 -1.68
C GLY A 51 7.62 -2.95 -0.66
N LEU A 52 7.88 -4.13 -1.16
CA LEU A 52 8.33 -5.28 -0.36
C LEU A 52 9.59 -5.86 -0.97
N ASN A 53 10.67 -5.80 -0.21
CA ASN A 53 11.92 -6.47 -0.56
C ASN A 53 12.17 -7.60 0.44
N GLN A 54 12.12 -8.83 -0.01
CA GLN A 54 12.13 -10.00 0.84
C GLN A 54 10.97 -9.97 1.85
N LYS A 55 11.25 -9.80 3.12
CA LYS A 55 10.21 -9.73 4.18
C LYS A 55 10.04 -8.32 4.75
N GLU A 56 10.73 -7.33 4.20
CA GLU A 56 10.73 -5.97 4.72
C GLU A 56 9.91 -5.04 3.83
N LEU A 57 9.03 -4.29 4.45
CA LEU A 57 8.33 -3.19 3.77
C LEU A 57 9.29 -2.03 3.54
N VAL A 58 9.26 -1.50 2.33
CA VAL A 58 10.11 -0.40 1.88
C VAL A 58 9.22 0.77 1.49
N ALA A 59 9.57 1.94 1.94
CA ALA A 59 8.92 3.21 1.57
C ALA A 59 7.39 3.22 1.82
N PRO A 60 6.88 2.76 2.96
CA PRO A 60 5.44 2.81 3.21
C PRO A 60 4.94 4.25 3.28
N PHE A 61 3.82 4.51 2.64
CA PHE A 61 3.21 5.83 2.56
C PHE A 61 1.69 5.72 2.54
N HIS A 62 1.01 6.66 3.17
CA HIS A 62 -0.44 6.72 3.15
C HIS A 62 -0.93 8.06 2.62
N PHE A 63 -2.09 8.03 2.01
CA PHE A 63 -2.71 9.22 1.42
C PHE A 63 -4.23 9.07 1.38
N LYS A 64 -4.93 10.18 1.25
CA LYS A 64 -6.38 10.20 1.12
C LYS A 64 -6.79 9.95 -0.31
N GLY A 65 -7.86 9.17 -0.49
CA GLY A 65 -8.43 8.92 -1.81
C GLY A 65 -7.84 7.69 -2.50
N TYR A 66 -7.97 7.70 -3.81
CA TYR A 66 -7.56 6.57 -4.66
C TYR A 66 -6.18 6.80 -5.26
N CYS A 67 -5.51 5.69 -5.54
CA CYS A 67 -4.22 5.71 -6.22
C CYS A 67 -4.42 5.98 -7.72
N ASP A 68 -3.67 6.92 -8.25
CA ASP A 68 -3.59 7.21 -9.67
C ASP A 68 -2.14 7.30 -10.14
N THR A 69 -1.94 7.54 -11.43
CA THR A 69 -0.60 7.63 -12.03
C THR A 69 0.24 8.72 -11.38
N GLU A 70 -0.34 9.86 -11.08
CA GLU A 70 0.36 10.99 -10.47
C GLU A 70 0.83 10.65 -9.05
N VAL A 71 -0.01 10.02 -8.25
CA VAL A 71 0.34 9.56 -6.90
C VAL A 71 1.47 8.54 -6.95
N VAL A 72 1.39 7.56 -7.84
CA VAL A 72 2.44 6.55 -8.02
C VAL A 72 3.76 7.20 -8.38
N ASN A 73 3.77 8.10 -9.35
CA ASN A 73 4.99 8.77 -9.80
C ASN A 73 5.59 9.69 -8.73
N SER A 74 4.76 10.43 -7.99
CA SER A 74 5.22 11.26 -6.89
C SER A 74 5.83 10.43 -5.76
N TRP A 75 5.17 9.35 -5.38
CA TRP A 75 5.68 8.43 -4.38
C TRP A 75 6.99 7.78 -4.82
N LEU A 76 7.02 7.34 -6.07
CA LEU A 76 8.19 6.71 -6.67
C LEU A 76 9.39 7.65 -6.62
N GLU A 77 9.23 8.87 -7.13
CA GLU A 77 10.29 9.86 -7.22
C GLU A 77 10.79 10.33 -5.86
N ASN A 78 9.90 10.60 -4.93
CA ASN A 78 10.25 11.25 -3.66
C ASN A 78 10.50 10.27 -2.51
N ILE A 79 9.93 9.08 -2.55
CA ILE A 79 9.93 8.17 -1.40
C ILE A 79 10.61 6.84 -1.73
N LEU A 80 10.25 6.18 -2.83
CA LEU A 80 10.79 4.86 -3.16
C LEU A 80 12.20 4.92 -3.76
N LEU A 81 12.44 5.78 -4.75
CA LEU A 81 13.74 5.83 -5.43
C LEU A 81 14.93 6.02 -4.47
N PRO A 82 14.84 6.85 -3.41
CA PRO A 82 15.91 6.95 -2.43
C PRO A 82 16.21 5.64 -1.70
N CYS A 83 15.26 4.72 -1.66
CA CYS A 83 15.39 3.41 -1.02
C CYS A 83 15.88 2.31 -1.98
N LEU A 84 15.88 2.57 -3.28
CA LEU A 84 16.26 1.58 -4.29
C LEU A 84 17.75 1.65 -4.61
N LYS A 85 18.29 0.49 -4.96
CA LYS A 85 19.68 0.34 -5.43
C LYS A 85 19.68 -0.02 -6.90
N ALA A 86 20.70 0.44 -7.64
CA ALA A 86 20.87 0.05 -9.02
C ALA A 86 20.97 -1.48 -9.15
N GLY A 87 20.37 -2.02 -10.18
CA GLY A 87 20.29 -3.46 -10.42
C GLY A 87 19.07 -4.16 -9.85
N GLN A 88 18.30 -3.48 -9.01
CA GLN A 88 17.04 -4.04 -8.49
C GLN A 88 15.96 -4.08 -9.58
N THR A 89 15.05 -5.03 -9.46
CA THR A 89 13.87 -5.14 -10.32
C THR A 89 12.62 -4.77 -9.51
N VAL A 90 11.92 -3.76 -10.00
CA VAL A 90 10.63 -3.33 -9.42
C VAL A 90 9.53 -4.11 -10.12
N ILE A 91 8.71 -4.79 -9.36
CA ILE A 91 7.64 -5.64 -9.85
C ILE A 91 6.30 -5.03 -9.42
N MET A 92 5.46 -4.72 -10.39
CA MET A 92 4.14 -4.13 -10.19
C MET A 92 3.06 -5.02 -10.77
N ASP A 93 1.83 -4.86 -10.31
CA ASP A 93 0.70 -5.47 -10.98
C ASP A 93 0.45 -4.79 -12.34
N ASN A 94 -0.43 -5.37 -13.14
CA ASN A 94 -0.72 -4.91 -14.50
C ASN A 94 -1.81 -3.82 -14.54
N ALA A 95 -1.90 -2.97 -13.53
CA ALA A 95 -2.84 -1.86 -13.52
C ALA A 95 -2.41 -0.75 -14.49
N SER A 96 -3.38 -0.14 -15.15
CA SER A 96 -3.12 0.90 -16.16
C SER A 96 -2.35 2.10 -15.62
N PHE A 97 -2.58 2.48 -14.37
CA PHE A 97 -1.92 3.63 -13.76
C PHE A 97 -0.45 3.36 -13.36
N HIS A 98 0.02 2.11 -13.47
CA HIS A 98 1.42 1.75 -13.30
C HIS A 98 2.23 1.82 -14.60
N LYS A 99 1.58 1.98 -15.74
CA LYS A 99 2.20 1.85 -17.06
C LYS A 99 2.59 3.17 -17.72
N SER A 100 2.75 4.24 -16.96
CA SER A 100 3.14 5.51 -17.54
C SER A 100 4.59 5.49 -18.02
N THR A 101 4.86 6.25 -19.06
CA THR A 101 6.24 6.45 -19.60
C THR A 101 7.14 7.04 -18.52
N ARG A 102 6.62 7.95 -17.69
CA ARG A 102 7.38 8.56 -16.61
C ARG A 102 7.80 7.55 -15.54
N THR A 103 6.91 6.63 -15.17
CA THR A 103 7.24 5.54 -14.24
C THR A 103 8.44 4.75 -14.73
N LYS A 104 8.39 4.35 -15.99
CA LYS A 104 9.48 3.60 -16.63
C LYS A 104 10.78 4.40 -16.65
N GLN A 105 10.72 5.66 -17.04
CA GLN A 105 11.89 6.54 -17.09
C GLN A 105 12.52 6.76 -15.71
N LEU A 106 11.72 6.98 -14.68
CA LEU A 106 12.21 7.16 -13.32
C LEU A 106 13.00 5.93 -12.85
N LEU A 107 12.48 4.74 -13.10
CA LEU A 107 13.14 3.49 -12.71
C LEU A 107 14.39 3.22 -13.54
N GLU A 108 14.34 3.42 -14.84
CA GLU A 108 15.50 3.24 -15.72
C GLU A 108 16.64 4.19 -15.37
N ASN A 109 16.31 5.46 -15.04
CA ASN A 109 17.32 6.44 -14.63
C ASN A 109 18.01 6.06 -13.31
N GLN A 110 17.34 5.31 -12.45
CA GLN A 110 17.91 4.78 -11.21
C GLN A 110 18.72 3.50 -11.44
N GLY A 111 18.72 2.97 -12.65
CA GLY A 111 19.35 1.70 -12.96
C GLY A 111 18.55 0.49 -12.54
N CYS A 112 17.24 0.65 -12.36
CA CYS A 112 16.32 -0.42 -11.98
C CYS A 112 15.55 -0.95 -13.19
N LYS A 113 15.20 -2.22 -13.15
CA LYS A 113 14.34 -2.84 -14.15
C LYS A 113 12.89 -2.76 -13.67
N LEU A 114 11.97 -2.68 -14.61
CA LEU A 114 10.52 -2.69 -14.35
C LEU A 114 9.92 -3.94 -14.97
N LEU A 115 9.14 -4.67 -14.17
CA LEU A 115 8.45 -5.88 -14.60
C LEU A 115 7.01 -5.85 -14.10
N PHE A 116 6.07 -6.23 -14.97
CA PHE A 116 4.66 -6.32 -14.62
C PHE A 116 4.26 -7.77 -14.39
N LEU A 117 3.48 -8.01 -13.33
CA LEU A 117 2.86 -9.31 -13.09
C LEU A 117 1.78 -9.58 -14.14
N PRO A 118 1.51 -10.87 -14.44
CA PRO A 118 0.39 -11.21 -15.32
C PRO A 118 -0.93 -10.69 -14.77
N THR A 119 -1.86 -10.39 -15.67
CA THR A 119 -3.20 -9.93 -15.30
C THR A 119 -3.90 -10.96 -14.41
N TYR A 120 -4.62 -10.50 -13.39
CA TYR A 120 -5.37 -11.35 -12.44
C TYR A 120 -4.51 -12.39 -11.69
N SER A 121 -3.31 -12.01 -11.27
CA SER A 121 -2.39 -12.89 -10.55
C SER A 121 -1.97 -12.32 -9.20
N PRO A 122 -2.90 -11.99 -8.28
CA PRO A 122 -2.55 -11.42 -6.97
C PRO A 122 -1.76 -12.40 -6.11
N ASP A 123 -1.91 -13.71 -6.32
CA ASP A 123 -1.17 -14.76 -5.64
C ASP A 123 0.33 -14.75 -5.94
N LEU A 124 0.75 -14.11 -7.04
CA LEU A 124 2.15 -13.93 -7.38
C LEU A 124 2.79 -12.71 -6.70
N ASN A 125 2.01 -11.91 -5.98
CA ASN A 125 2.52 -10.74 -5.30
C ASN A 125 2.58 -10.98 -3.78
N PRO A 126 3.77 -11.23 -3.22
CA PRO A 126 3.91 -11.54 -1.80
C PRO A 126 3.54 -10.39 -0.86
N ILE A 127 3.42 -9.18 -1.34
CA ILE A 127 3.03 -8.01 -0.53
C ILE A 127 1.58 -8.13 -0.02
N GLU A 128 0.73 -8.92 -0.68
CA GLU A 128 -0.66 -9.13 -0.24
C GLU A 128 -0.73 -9.70 1.19
N GLN A 129 0.19 -10.62 1.54
CA GLN A 129 0.28 -11.15 2.89
C GLN A 129 0.71 -10.09 3.90
N GLN A 130 1.58 -9.19 3.49
CA GLN A 130 2.02 -8.08 4.34
C GLN A 130 0.91 -7.07 4.60
N TRP A 131 0.03 -6.85 3.62
CA TRP A 131 -1.14 -6.00 3.82
C TRP A 131 -2.05 -6.52 4.93
N ALA A 132 -2.28 -7.83 4.98
CA ALA A 132 -3.10 -8.44 6.03
C ALA A 132 -2.48 -8.22 7.42
N ILE A 133 -1.18 -8.41 7.56
CA ILE A 133 -0.44 -8.20 8.81
C ILE A 133 -0.48 -6.71 9.21
N LEU A 134 -0.23 -5.84 8.27
CA LEU A 134 -0.21 -4.40 8.49
C LEU A 134 -1.58 -3.88 8.95
N LYS A 135 -2.63 -4.28 8.26
CA LYS A 135 -4.00 -3.89 8.61
C LYS A 135 -4.40 -4.41 9.99
N ALA A 136 -4.00 -5.63 10.35
CA ALA A 136 -4.24 -6.17 11.68
C ALA A 136 -3.54 -5.34 12.78
N ARG A 137 -2.31 -4.92 12.54
CA ARG A 137 -1.57 -4.06 13.47
C ARG A 137 -2.22 -2.69 13.62
N ILE A 138 -2.67 -2.10 12.52
CA ILE A 138 -3.36 -0.81 12.54
C ILE A 138 -4.66 -0.90 13.36
N ARG A 139 -5.46 -1.94 13.14
CA ARG A 139 -6.70 -2.18 13.90
C ARG A 139 -6.43 -2.30 15.39
N LYS A 140 -5.35 -2.98 15.75
CA LYS A 140 -4.98 -3.21 17.15
C LYS A 140 -4.58 -1.93 17.88
N LEU A 141 -3.91 -1.02 17.18
CA LEU A 141 -3.45 0.25 17.74
C LEU A 141 -4.50 1.33 17.73
N LYS A 142 -5.47 1.25 16.82
CA LYS A 142 -6.49 2.29 16.69
C LYS A 142 -7.44 2.28 17.86
N THR A 143 -7.57 3.44 18.52
CA THR A 143 -8.59 3.71 19.53
C THR A 143 -9.76 4.49 18.91
N PRO A 144 -10.97 4.49 19.54
CA PRO A 144 -12.11 5.25 19.02
C PRO A 144 -11.85 6.75 18.87
N GLN A 145 -10.97 7.30 19.69
CA GLN A 145 -10.64 8.73 19.71
C GLN A 145 -9.48 9.08 18.77
N GLN A 146 -8.73 8.10 18.30
CA GLN A 146 -7.57 8.32 17.46
C GLN A 146 -7.98 8.32 15.98
N PRO A 147 -7.57 9.33 15.19
CA PRO A 147 -7.75 9.27 13.75
C PRO A 147 -7.03 8.08 13.13
N LEU A 148 -7.61 7.51 12.09
CA LEU A 148 -7.02 6.37 11.38
C LEU A 148 -5.61 6.70 10.86
N GLU A 149 -5.40 7.91 10.39
CA GLU A 149 -4.11 8.38 9.90
C GLU A 149 -3.01 8.27 10.95
N ASP A 150 -3.32 8.60 12.20
CA ASP A 150 -2.36 8.53 13.30
C ASP A 150 -1.98 7.08 13.62
N ALA A 151 -2.94 6.17 13.58
CA ALA A 151 -2.68 4.75 13.78
C ALA A 151 -1.77 4.19 12.66
N ILE A 152 -2.03 4.57 11.41
CA ILE A 152 -1.21 4.20 10.26
C ILE A 152 0.22 4.75 10.43
N ALA A 153 0.36 6.01 10.79
CA ALA A 153 1.66 6.65 10.98
C ALA A 153 2.47 5.97 12.08
N GLN A 154 1.83 5.58 13.17
CA GLN A 154 2.48 4.84 14.26
C GLN A 154 3.02 3.48 13.80
N VAL A 155 2.22 2.75 13.04
CA VAL A 155 2.64 1.45 12.49
C VAL A 155 3.80 1.64 11.51
N PHE A 156 3.73 2.64 10.65
CA PHE A 156 4.78 2.90 9.65
C PHE A 156 6.12 3.29 10.27
N LYS A 157 6.13 3.91 11.44
CA LYS A 157 7.38 4.21 12.16
C LYS A 157 8.19 2.96 12.50
N GLN A 158 7.53 1.80 12.59
CA GLN A 158 8.20 0.52 12.87
C GLN A 158 8.96 -0.01 11.66
N TYR A 159 8.73 0.54 10.47
CA TYR A 159 9.34 0.11 9.21
C TYR A 159 10.35 1.14 8.66
N GLY A 160 10.52 2.24 9.35
CA GLY A 160 11.39 3.33 8.92
C GLY A 160 12.85 3.13 9.30
#